data_a8c7026ab61fd8014f09195e826d2984
#
_entry.id   a8c7026ab61fd8014f09195e826d2984
#
_cell.length_a   1.000
_cell.length_b   1.000
_cell.length_c   1.000
_cell.angle_alpha   90.00
_cell.angle_beta   90.00
_cell.angle_gamma   90.00
#
_symmetry.space_group_name_H-M   'P 1'
#
loop_
_entity.id
_entity.type
_entity.pdbx_description
1 polymer ?
#
loop_
_entity_poly.entity_id
_entity_poly.type
_entity_poly.pdbx_seq_one_letter_code
_entity_poly.pdbx_strand_id
1 'polypeptide(L)'
;MLHTGQVAVVMGEKMKLVRCEDEAGSALRLGGSDGLYEGDLLLDIQDGVIRPILHIFIEDYLLGVVPYEMGDSFPLEALKAQAITARTYALQRSGSTGDYDVEDTTNDQAYKGRSSSHPVSEQAVRETEGLCGTYKGKLADCYYSASNGGQTELGQHVWPTDDPDAFGYMDMRDDPYDLENDASVVKRFTLKKKPGESGVGTALHSALVAAMEDQLAVLGAQADDSLVRFDEIVSVETAEPKFEEPSRLMTQLRFKVKISVRDYTFRDESQKEIGPQETQQGDPAAESTPGPTPAPTATPAYSPYKKIKDTLTVTLPIFTDAEKAMGLSINVYQNELVTVYDIGSAFMLESRRFGHGVGMSQRGAQQMAGKYGMTCQQILAFYYPGLEVKRANVQKNPLPTVDAVLMATPAPTPSPTPRPTLMPVSTEKLPKGAYVAVVSNISEDSSLNLRQSPSLSSDVLRRLYKDQKLIVLKTSKDGWAHVKTDVVEGYVRSEYLQTAEE
;
A
#
# COMPACT_ATOMS: atom_id res chain seq x y z
N MET A 1 5.65 12.08 36.22
CA MET A 1 4.25 12.48 36.06
C MET A 1 4.23 13.69 35.14
N LEU A 2 3.88 13.49 33.85
CA LEU A 2 3.66 14.59 32.92
C LEU A 2 2.19 14.97 33.02
N HIS A 3 1.84 15.82 33.98
CA HIS A 3 0.51 16.42 34.08
C HIS A 3 0.39 17.55 33.07
N THR A 4 -0.62 17.42 32.20
CA THR A 4 -1.32 18.50 31.44
C THR A 4 -0.67 19.89 31.53
N GLY A 5 0.42 20.04 30.86
CA GLY A 5 1.11 21.28 30.59
C GLY A 5 2.07 21.04 29.45
N GLN A 6 2.16 21.99 28.53
CA GLN A 6 3.18 21.91 27.49
C GLN A 6 4.55 21.97 28.14
N VAL A 7 5.24 20.82 28.18
CA VAL A 7 6.62 20.74 28.62
C VAL A 7 7.48 20.75 27.37
N ALA A 8 8.13 21.88 27.09
CA ALA A 8 9.19 21.93 26.10
C ALA A 8 10.45 21.35 26.75
N VAL A 9 10.89 20.18 26.32
CA VAL A 9 12.15 19.57 26.73
C VAL A 9 13.17 19.80 25.62
N VAL A 10 14.28 20.46 25.96
CA VAL A 10 15.43 20.52 25.05
C VAL A 10 16.11 19.15 25.10
N MET A 11 16.01 18.41 24.00
CA MET A 11 16.63 17.10 23.86
C MET A 11 18.06 17.25 23.31
N GLY A 12 18.97 16.42 23.84
CA GLY A 12 20.19 16.07 23.13
C GLY A 12 19.88 15.14 21.93
N GLU A 13 20.86 14.36 21.50
CA GLU A 13 20.64 13.40 20.39
C GLU A 13 19.65 12.28 20.76
N LYS A 14 19.57 11.91 22.03
CA LYS A 14 18.69 10.86 22.55
C LYS A 14 18.06 11.28 23.87
N MET A 15 16.79 10.89 24.07
CA MET A 15 16.08 11.03 25.34
C MET A 15 15.30 9.74 25.63
N LYS A 16 15.43 9.22 26.85
CA LYS A 16 14.66 8.04 27.29
C LYS A 16 13.64 8.45 28.36
N LEU A 17 12.37 8.10 28.13
CA LEU A 17 11.29 8.15 29.11
C LEU A 17 11.15 6.76 29.71
N VAL A 18 11.41 6.64 31.01
CA VAL A 18 11.39 5.37 31.74
C VAL A 18 10.13 5.30 32.59
N ARG A 19 9.42 4.18 32.52
CA ARG A 19 8.28 3.90 33.40
C ARG A 19 8.77 3.62 34.82
N CYS A 20 8.01 4.08 35.79
CA CYS A 20 8.23 3.79 37.20
C CYS A 20 7.03 3.06 37.78
N GLU A 21 7.23 2.31 38.86
CA GLU A 21 6.14 1.82 39.68
C GLU A 21 5.41 2.99 40.34
N ASP A 22 4.12 3.10 40.09
CA ASP A 22 3.18 3.98 40.75
C ASP A 22 1.85 3.25 41.01
N GLU A 23 0.98 3.88 41.82
CA GLU A 23 -0.32 3.30 42.18
C GLU A 23 -1.30 3.18 40.99
N ALA A 24 -1.07 3.93 39.92
CA ALA A 24 -1.97 4.01 38.76
C ALA A 24 -1.53 3.14 37.57
N GLY A 25 -0.28 2.64 37.61
CA GLY A 25 0.40 2.06 36.46
C GLY A 25 0.92 3.15 35.50
N SER A 26 2.00 2.85 34.81
CA SER A 26 2.67 3.80 33.93
C SER A 26 2.50 3.43 32.46
N ALA A 27 1.84 4.28 31.71
CA ALA A 27 1.70 4.17 30.24
C ALA A 27 1.77 5.54 29.59
N LEU A 28 2.16 5.57 28.34
CA LEU A 28 2.22 6.79 27.52
C LEU A 28 1.03 6.80 26.55
N ARG A 29 0.50 7.99 26.28
CA ARG A 29 -0.42 8.21 25.17
C ARG A 29 0.33 9.07 24.15
N LEU A 30 0.53 8.50 22.94
CA LEU A 30 1.16 9.22 21.84
C LEU A 30 0.08 9.93 21.02
N GLY A 31 0.36 11.18 20.64
CA GLY A 31 -0.63 12.12 20.11
C GLY A 31 -1.58 11.55 19.06
N GLY A 32 -2.89 11.67 19.28
CA GLY A 32 -3.94 11.22 18.39
C GLY A 32 -4.29 9.73 18.47
N SER A 33 -3.58 8.93 19.26
CA SER A 33 -3.87 7.51 19.48
C SER A 33 -4.70 7.32 20.75
N ASP A 34 -5.72 6.46 20.71
CA ASP A 34 -6.47 6.04 21.89
C ASP A 34 -5.75 4.91 22.68
N GLY A 35 -4.71 4.33 22.08
CA GLY A 35 -3.91 3.27 22.67
C GLY A 35 -2.97 3.77 23.78
N LEU A 36 -2.78 2.92 24.78
CA LEU A 36 -1.79 3.10 25.85
C LEU A 36 -0.52 2.32 25.51
N TYR A 37 0.60 3.01 25.50
CA TYR A 37 1.93 2.46 25.21
C TYR A 37 2.63 2.12 26.52
N GLU A 38 2.60 0.84 26.86
CA GLU A 38 3.11 0.31 28.14
C GLU A 38 4.58 -0.10 28.01
N GLY A 39 5.48 0.87 27.83
CA GLY A 39 6.91 0.62 27.64
C GLY A 39 7.78 1.82 28.03
N ASP A 40 9.09 1.62 27.99
CA ASP A 40 10.05 2.72 28.04
C ASP A 40 10.23 3.28 26.63
N LEU A 41 10.12 4.59 26.46
CA LEU A 41 10.22 5.24 25.15
C LEU A 41 11.59 5.90 24.99
N LEU A 42 12.38 5.41 24.02
CA LEU A 42 13.58 6.09 23.55
C LEU A 42 13.19 6.98 22.36
N LEU A 43 13.50 8.26 22.48
CA LEU A 43 13.42 9.21 21.38
C LEU A 43 14.84 9.40 20.84
N ASP A 44 15.09 8.96 19.63
CA ASP A 44 16.35 9.05 18.91
C ASP A 44 16.22 10.04 17.77
N ILE A 45 17.22 10.90 17.58
CA ILE A 45 17.23 11.86 16.47
C ILE A 45 18.19 11.34 15.41
N GLN A 46 17.64 10.98 14.26
CA GLN A 46 18.40 10.59 13.08
C GLN A 46 18.00 11.48 11.90
N ASP A 47 18.98 12.05 11.23
CA ASP A 47 18.80 12.93 10.06
C ASP A 47 17.80 14.08 10.31
N GLY A 48 17.75 14.59 11.54
CA GLY A 48 16.85 15.67 11.96
C GLY A 48 15.40 15.24 12.17
N VAL A 49 15.12 13.93 12.20
CA VAL A 49 13.79 13.36 12.47
C VAL A 49 13.84 12.62 13.81
N ILE A 50 12.80 12.82 14.63
CA ILE A 50 12.63 12.06 15.89
C ILE A 50 12.08 10.69 15.52
N ARG A 51 12.84 9.65 15.88
CA ARG A 51 12.44 8.25 15.80
C ARG A 51 12.08 7.73 17.19
N PRO A 52 10.82 7.44 17.49
CA PRO A 52 10.43 6.83 18.74
C PRO A 52 10.70 5.32 18.70
N ILE A 53 11.39 4.78 19.71
CA ILE A 53 11.63 3.35 19.89
C ILE A 53 11.06 2.94 21.25
N LEU A 54 10.07 2.06 21.25
CA LEU A 54 9.40 1.60 22.45
C LEU A 54 10.04 0.29 22.93
N HIS A 55 10.61 0.31 24.13
CA HIS A 55 11.09 -0.89 24.82
C HIS A 55 9.96 -1.44 25.68
N ILE A 56 9.39 -2.54 25.24
CA ILE A 56 8.17 -3.10 25.83
C ILE A 56 8.34 -4.59 26.15
N PHE A 57 7.68 -5.05 27.21
CA PHE A 57 7.58 -6.49 27.51
C PHE A 57 6.68 -7.18 26.48
N ILE A 58 7.08 -8.38 26.04
CA ILE A 58 6.41 -9.07 24.94
C ILE A 58 4.91 -9.26 25.16
N GLU A 59 4.47 -9.60 26.39
CA GLU A 59 3.04 -9.79 26.64
C GLU A 59 2.25 -8.46 26.58
N ASP A 60 2.85 -7.36 27.07
CA ASP A 60 2.26 -6.01 26.96
C ASP A 60 2.23 -5.54 25.49
N TYR A 61 3.25 -5.91 24.69
CA TYR A 61 3.30 -5.66 23.25
C TYR A 61 2.14 -6.34 22.52
N LEU A 62 1.88 -7.61 22.83
CA LEU A 62 0.81 -8.36 22.18
C LEU A 62 -0.60 -7.80 22.45
N LEU A 63 -0.82 -7.10 23.55
CA LEU A 63 -2.08 -6.40 23.84
C LEU A 63 -2.34 -5.25 22.86
N GLY A 64 -1.28 -4.74 22.21
CA GLY A 64 -1.37 -3.73 21.16
C GLY A 64 -1.18 -4.27 19.73
N VAL A 65 -0.97 -5.58 19.55
CA VAL A 65 -0.82 -6.24 18.23
C VAL A 65 -2.05 -7.09 17.91
N VAL A 66 -2.39 -8.06 18.76
CA VAL A 66 -3.41 -9.07 18.45
C VAL A 66 -4.76 -8.46 18.03
N PRO A 67 -5.31 -7.45 18.74
CA PRO A 67 -6.59 -6.87 18.37
C PRO A 67 -6.56 -6.04 17.06
N TYR A 68 -5.39 -5.61 16.63
CA TYR A 68 -5.25 -4.84 15.38
C TYR A 68 -4.94 -5.72 14.18
N GLU A 69 -4.37 -6.90 14.42
CA GLU A 69 -4.16 -7.91 13.39
C GLU A 69 -5.47 -8.65 13.04
N MET A 70 -6.25 -9.07 14.03
CA MET A 70 -7.43 -9.89 13.79
C MET A 70 -8.76 -9.26 14.23
N GLY A 71 -8.74 -8.23 15.09
CA GLY A 71 -9.94 -7.64 15.68
C GLY A 71 -10.56 -8.49 16.82
N ASP A 72 -11.14 -7.83 17.81
CA ASP A 72 -11.64 -8.47 19.03
C ASP A 72 -12.91 -9.34 18.82
N SER A 73 -13.55 -9.24 17.66
CA SER A 73 -14.73 -10.04 17.29
C SER A 73 -14.38 -11.45 16.77
N PHE A 74 -13.11 -11.77 16.61
CA PHE A 74 -12.70 -13.12 16.22
C PHE A 74 -12.90 -14.12 17.36
N PRO A 75 -13.13 -15.42 17.06
CA PRO A 75 -13.23 -16.45 18.07
C PRO A 75 -11.97 -16.55 18.93
N LEU A 76 -12.13 -16.78 20.23
CA LEU A 76 -11.04 -16.84 21.20
C LEU A 76 -9.90 -17.77 20.79
N GLU A 77 -10.19 -18.96 20.27
CA GLU A 77 -9.16 -19.92 19.85
C GLU A 77 -8.36 -19.45 18.63
N ALA A 78 -8.96 -18.69 17.72
CA ALA A 78 -8.26 -18.05 16.63
C ALA A 78 -7.33 -16.92 17.14
N LEU A 79 -7.81 -16.11 18.09
CA LEU A 79 -7.00 -15.07 18.73
C LEU A 79 -5.84 -15.66 19.56
N LYS A 80 -6.05 -16.82 20.21
CA LYS A 80 -4.97 -17.56 20.88
C LYS A 80 -3.90 -18.05 19.90
N ALA A 81 -4.32 -18.60 18.75
CA ALA A 81 -3.38 -18.98 17.70
C ALA A 81 -2.58 -17.75 17.20
N GLN A 82 -3.26 -16.63 16.97
CA GLN A 82 -2.62 -15.36 16.60
C GLN A 82 -1.64 -14.87 17.67
N ALA A 83 -2.00 -14.93 18.95
CA ALA A 83 -1.12 -14.52 20.04
C ALA A 83 0.16 -15.36 20.10
N ILE A 84 0.05 -16.68 19.91
CA ILE A 84 1.22 -17.59 19.87
C ILE A 84 2.10 -17.29 18.66
N THR A 85 1.53 -17.10 17.47
CA THR A 85 2.28 -16.80 16.25
C THR A 85 2.95 -15.43 16.32
N ALA A 86 2.22 -14.39 16.76
CA ALA A 86 2.73 -13.03 16.89
C ALA A 86 3.85 -12.94 17.93
N ARG A 87 3.71 -13.63 19.08
CA ARG A 87 4.75 -13.73 20.10
C ARG A 87 6.01 -14.38 19.56
N THR A 88 5.85 -15.49 18.85
CA THR A 88 6.97 -16.24 18.29
C THR A 88 7.73 -15.38 17.26
N TYR A 89 7.00 -14.72 16.37
CA TYR A 89 7.55 -13.82 15.36
C TYR A 89 8.38 -12.70 15.99
N ALA A 90 7.83 -12.00 16.97
CA ALA A 90 8.53 -10.89 17.63
C ALA A 90 9.75 -11.36 18.43
N LEU A 91 9.64 -12.47 19.17
CA LEU A 91 10.77 -13.01 19.95
C LEU A 91 11.88 -13.57 19.06
N GLN A 92 11.56 -14.13 17.90
CA GLN A 92 12.58 -14.60 16.95
C GLN A 92 13.44 -13.45 16.43
N ARG A 93 12.89 -12.25 16.31
CA ARG A 93 13.59 -11.02 15.90
C ARG A 93 14.23 -10.25 17.04
N SER A 94 13.88 -10.59 18.28
CA SER A 94 14.41 -9.92 19.47
C SER A 94 15.92 -10.13 19.62
N GLY A 95 16.63 -9.05 19.97
CA GLY A 95 18.09 -9.04 20.11
C GLY A 95 18.82 -8.94 18.76
N SER A 96 18.18 -8.43 17.74
CA SER A 96 18.81 -8.08 16.47
C SER A 96 19.93 -7.04 16.68
N THR A 97 20.87 -6.96 15.75
CA THR A 97 21.96 -5.97 15.81
C THR A 97 21.54 -4.56 15.41
N GLY A 98 20.26 -4.37 15.08
CA GLY A 98 19.67 -3.08 14.73
C GLY A 98 19.32 -2.22 15.95
N ASP A 99 18.84 -1.02 15.68
CA ASP A 99 18.39 -0.09 16.73
C ASP A 99 17.04 -0.50 17.34
N TYR A 100 16.27 -1.32 16.63
CA TYR A 100 14.98 -1.89 17.05
C TYR A 100 14.79 -3.30 16.48
N ASP A 101 13.92 -4.09 17.09
CA ASP A 101 13.65 -5.48 16.71
C ASP A 101 12.58 -5.62 15.63
N VAL A 102 11.52 -4.83 15.70
CA VAL A 102 10.36 -4.85 14.79
C VAL A 102 9.81 -3.44 14.56
N GLU A 103 9.18 -3.23 13.40
CA GLU A 103 8.43 -2.02 13.07
C GLU A 103 6.96 -2.14 13.47
N ASP A 104 6.32 -1.01 13.78
CA ASP A 104 4.89 -0.90 14.11
C ASP A 104 3.99 -0.79 12.87
N THR A 105 4.44 -1.35 11.74
CA THR A 105 3.80 -1.29 10.44
C THR A 105 3.50 -2.68 9.89
N THR A 106 2.85 -2.74 8.73
CA THR A 106 2.60 -4.00 8.00
C THR A 106 3.86 -4.67 7.46
N ASN A 107 5.04 -4.07 7.62
CA ASN A 107 6.31 -4.73 7.28
C ASN A 107 6.64 -5.82 8.30
N ASP A 108 6.25 -5.61 9.57
CA ASP A 108 6.37 -6.60 10.65
C ASP A 108 4.99 -6.86 11.27
N GLN A 109 4.58 -6.11 12.31
CA GLN A 109 3.32 -6.30 13.01
C GLN A 109 2.70 -4.95 13.37
N ALA A 110 1.44 -4.73 13.02
CA ALA A 110 0.73 -3.51 13.36
C ALA A 110 0.58 -3.38 14.87
N TYR A 111 1.28 -2.39 15.48
CA TYR A 111 1.19 -2.09 16.91
C TYR A 111 0.59 -0.72 17.16
N LYS A 112 -0.49 -0.63 17.97
CA LYS A 112 -1.18 0.64 18.23
C LYS A 112 -1.45 0.92 19.71
N GLY A 113 -0.70 0.25 20.59
CA GLY A 113 -0.90 0.35 22.03
C GLY A 113 -2.11 -0.45 22.52
N ARG A 114 -2.18 -0.66 23.82
CA ARG A 114 -3.29 -1.39 24.47
C ARG A 114 -4.54 -0.53 24.56
N SER A 115 -5.71 -1.13 24.34
CA SER A 115 -7.00 -0.51 24.57
C SER A 115 -7.91 -1.45 25.38
N SER A 116 -8.65 -0.92 26.34
CA SER A 116 -9.64 -1.67 27.12
C SER A 116 -10.86 -2.12 26.30
N SER A 117 -10.97 -1.70 25.06
CA SER A 117 -12.03 -2.12 24.13
C SER A 117 -11.84 -3.53 23.55
N HIS A 118 -10.76 -4.24 23.89
CA HIS A 118 -10.39 -5.53 23.32
C HIS A 118 -10.27 -6.67 24.36
N PRO A 119 -11.34 -6.98 25.12
CA PRO A 119 -11.26 -7.96 26.22
C PRO A 119 -11.01 -9.39 25.76
N VAL A 120 -11.48 -9.80 24.58
CA VAL A 120 -11.28 -11.18 24.06
C VAL A 120 -9.83 -11.37 23.60
N SER A 121 -9.25 -10.38 22.95
CA SER A 121 -7.84 -10.39 22.57
C SER A 121 -6.93 -10.39 23.80
N GLU A 122 -7.26 -9.60 24.83
CA GLU A 122 -6.54 -9.61 26.10
C GLU A 122 -6.61 -11.00 26.78
N GLN A 123 -7.78 -11.61 26.79
CA GLN A 123 -7.95 -12.99 27.29
C GLN A 123 -7.07 -13.98 26.51
N ALA A 124 -7.06 -13.88 25.17
CA ALA A 124 -6.24 -14.77 24.33
C ALA A 124 -4.76 -14.66 24.64
N VAL A 125 -4.23 -13.44 24.80
CA VAL A 125 -2.83 -13.18 25.16
C VAL A 125 -2.51 -13.78 26.53
N ARG A 126 -3.35 -13.53 27.54
CA ARG A 126 -3.14 -14.04 28.91
C ARG A 126 -3.19 -15.57 28.99
N GLU A 127 -4.17 -16.20 28.34
CA GLU A 127 -4.31 -17.66 28.36
C GLU A 127 -3.18 -18.40 27.59
N THR A 128 -2.48 -17.70 26.71
CA THR A 128 -1.33 -18.22 25.96
C THR A 128 0.01 -17.64 26.39
N GLU A 129 0.08 -16.97 27.54
CA GLU A 129 1.29 -16.31 28.05
C GLU A 129 2.50 -17.22 27.97
N GLY A 130 3.59 -16.73 27.35
CA GLY A 130 4.86 -17.42 27.17
C GLY A 130 4.83 -18.59 26.16
N LEU A 131 3.69 -18.97 25.57
CA LEU A 131 3.66 -20.02 24.56
C LEU A 131 4.23 -19.52 23.23
N CYS A 132 5.21 -20.24 22.69
CA CYS A 132 5.89 -19.94 21.43
C CYS A 132 6.01 -21.18 20.57
N GLY A 133 6.05 -20.98 19.25
CA GLY A 133 6.35 -22.02 18.28
C GLY A 133 7.85 -22.23 18.14
N THR A 134 8.26 -23.48 18.19
CA THR A 134 9.67 -23.86 17.99
C THR A 134 9.80 -24.95 16.94
N TYR A 135 10.90 -24.92 16.21
CA TYR A 135 11.29 -25.97 15.27
C TYR A 135 12.75 -26.33 15.50
N LYS A 136 13.04 -27.63 15.64
CA LYS A 136 14.40 -28.11 15.97
C LYS A 136 15.04 -27.37 17.16
N GLY A 137 14.22 -27.01 18.17
CA GLY A 137 14.68 -26.35 19.40
C GLY A 137 14.96 -24.85 19.29
N LYS A 138 14.71 -24.22 18.14
CA LYS A 138 14.81 -22.77 17.92
C LYS A 138 13.41 -22.16 17.73
N LEU A 139 13.26 -20.86 18.02
CA LEU A 139 12.05 -20.12 17.66
C LEU A 139 11.85 -20.18 16.14
N ALA A 140 10.62 -20.38 15.71
CA ALA A 140 10.23 -20.46 14.31
C ALA A 140 9.75 -19.09 13.78
N ASP A 141 9.91 -18.84 12.49
CA ASP A 141 9.26 -17.70 11.84
C ASP A 141 7.78 -18.01 11.61
N CYS A 142 6.93 -17.67 12.58
CA CYS A 142 5.49 -17.93 12.50
C CYS A 142 4.79 -16.83 11.68
N TYR A 143 4.98 -16.86 10.35
CA TYR A 143 4.33 -15.93 9.44
C TYR A 143 2.80 -16.13 9.37
N TYR A 144 2.07 -15.06 9.19
CA TYR A 144 0.61 -15.09 9.01
C TYR A 144 0.18 -13.99 8.03
N SER A 145 -0.98 -14.15 7.43
CA SER A 145 -1.57 -13.15 6.54
C SER A 145 -3.08 -13.16 6.66
N ALA A 146 -3.73 -12.12 6.14
CA ALA A 146 -5.19 -11.98 6.25
C ALA A 146 -5.93 -13.16 5.61
N SER A 147 -5.53 -13.58 4.39
CA SER A 147 -6.17 -14.68 3.65
C SER A 147 -5.16 -15.31 2.69
N ASN A 148 -5.05 -16.63 2.69
CA ASN A 148 -4.19 -17.36 1.75
C ASN A 148 -4.88 -17.69 0.42
N GLY A 149 -6.16 -17.35 0.27
CA GLY A 149 -6.93 -17.59 -0.96
C GLY A 149 -7.27 -19.05 -1.22
N GLY A 150 -7.19 -19.89 -0.19
CA GLY A 150 -7.54 -21.32 -0.22
C GLY A 150 -6.38 -22.25 -0.48
N GLN A 151 -5.14 -21.75 -0.47
CA GLN A 151 -3.91 -22.55 -0.44
C GLN A 151 -2.80 -21.77 0.26
N THR A 152 -2.10 -22.40 1.21
CA THR A 152 -0.91 -21.80 1.81
C THR A 152 0.23 -21.73 0.80
N GLU A 153 1.13 -20.75 0.97
CA GLU A 153 2.33 -20.62 0.17
C GLU A 153 3.56 -21.13 0.92
N LEU A 154 4.59 -21.54 0.21
CA LEU A 154 5.87 -21.91 0.82
C LEU A 154 6.69 -20.66 1.15
N GLY A 155 7.33 -20.65 2.31
CA GLY A 155 8.15 -19.54 2.76
C GLY A 155 9.27 -19.18 1.78
N GLN A 156 9.96 -20.18 1.21
CA GLN A 156 11.03 -19.97 0.23
C GLN A 156 10.56 -19.37 -1.11
N HIS A 157 9.26 -19.46 -1.44
CA HIS A 157 8.72 -18.80 -2.62
C HIS A 157 8.56 -17.28 -2.44
N VAL A 158 8.47 -16.82 -1.20
CA VAL A 158 8.32 -15.40 -0.84
C VAL A 158 9.64 -14.82 -0.35
N TRP A 159 10.36 -15.56 0.49
CA TRP A 159 11.69 -15.20 1.02
C TRP A 159 12.70 -16.26 0.64
N PRO A 160 13.37 -16.13 -0.52
CA PRO A 160 14.40 -17.08 -0.94
C PRO A 160 15.51 -17.21 0.09
N THR A 161 15.91 -18.46 0.39
CA THR A 161 16.95 -18.79 1.36
C THR A 161 17.69 -20.04 0.94
N ASP A 162 18.97 -20.11 1.27
CA ASP A 162 19.81 -21.31 1.09
C ASP A 162 19.74 -22.26 2.30
N ASP A 163 19.08 -21.85 3.39
CA ASP A 163 18.89 -22.70 4.56
C ASP A 163 17.71 -23.66 4.33
N PRO A 164 17.95 -24.96 4.17
CA PRO A 164 16.90 -25.95 3.92
C PRO A 164 15.94 -26.13 5.10
N ASP A 165 16.35 -25.71 6.28
CA ASP A 165 15.58 -25.84 7.52
C ASP A 165 14.74 -24.59 7.84
N ALA A 166 14.95 -23.47 7.14
CA ALA A 166 14.31 -22.18 7.45
C ALA A 166 12.78 -22.29 7.53
N PHE A 167 12.16 -23.11 6.67
CA PHE A 167 10.71 -23.28 6.58
C PHE A 167 10.24 -24.74 6.71
N GLY A 168 11.11 -25.63 7.22
CA GLY A 168 10.83 -27.08 7.27
C GLY A 168 9.68 -27.50 8.20
N TYR A 169 9.05 -26.56 8.91
CA TYR A 169 7.86 -26.76 9.75
C TYR A 169 6.58 -26.34 9.05
N MET A 170 6.63 -25.88 7.81
CA MET A 170 5.49 -25.45 6.99
C MET A 170 5.38 -26.29 5.72
N ASP A 171 4.17 -26.59 5.31
CA ASP A 171 3.85 -27.24 4.04
C ASP A 171 2.93 -26.37 3.20
N MET A 172 3.02 -26.52 1.88
CA MET A 172 1.95 -26.03 1.00
C MET A 172 0.76 -26.99 1.08
N ARG A 173 -0.41 -26.44 1.37
CA ARG A 173 -1.65 -27.22 1.48
C ARG A 173 -2.88 -26.42 1.09
N ASP A 174 -3.90 -27.12 0.64
CA ASP A 174 -5.21 -26.52 0.43
C ASP A 174 -5.85 -26.12 1.76
N ASP A 175 -6.45 -24.96 1.77
CA ASP A 175 -7.15 -24.37 2.93
C ASP A 175 -8.63 -24.15 2.62
N PRO A 176 -9.47 -25.17 2.80
CA PRO A 176 -10.90 -25.02 2.58
C PRO A 176 -11.56 -24.06 3.57
N TYR A 177 -10.97 -23.86 4.74
CA TYR A 177 -11.50 -22.98 5.78
C TYR A 177 -11.39 -21.50 5.38
N ASP A 178 -10.31 -21.12 4.72
CA ASP A 178 -10.17 -19.77 4.15
C ASP A 178 -11.19 -19.55 3.03
N LEU A 179 -11.40 -20.54 2.14
CA LEU A 179 -12.39 -20.47 1.06
C LEU A 179 -13.83 -20.35 1.55
N GLU A 180 -14.15 -21.04 2.65
CA GLU A 180 -15.49 -21.05 3.24
C GLU A 180 -15.81 -19.80 4.05
N ASN A 181 -14.82 -18.99 4.40
CA ASN A 181 -15.05 -17.78 5.18
C ASN A 181 -15.58 -16.65 4.29
N ASP A 182 -16.82 -16.25 4.50
CA ASP A 182 -17.45 -15.17 3.72
C ASP A 182 -16.73 -13.81 3.83
N ALA A 183 -15.91 -13.63 4.88
CA ALA A 183 -15.11 -12.44 5.08
C ALA A 183 -13.72 -12.51 4.39
N SER A 184 -13.37 -13.65 3.78
CA SER A 184 -12.17 -13.75 2.96
C SER A 184 -12.30 -12.87 1.71
N VAL A 185 -11.24 -12.12 1.42
CA VAL A 185 -11.24 -11.21 0.27
C VAL A 185 -11.36 -12.00 -1.02
N VAL A 186 -12.34 -11.65 -1.82
CA VAL A 186 -12.54 -12.20 -3.17
C VAL A 186 -12.93 -11.10 -4.14
N LYS A 187 -12.29 -11.08 -5.30
CA LYS A 187 -12.72 -10.25 -6.43
C LYS A 187 -13.17 -11.13 -7.58
N ARG A 188 -14.23 -10.71 -8.26
CA ARG A 188 -14.84 -11.46 -9.36
C ARG A 188 -15.04 -10.58 -10.57
N PHE A 189 -14.78 -11.17 -11.72
CA PHE A 189 -15.08 -10.57 -13.01
C PHE A 189 -15.87 -11.59 -13.87
N THR A 190 -16.95 -11.14 -14.51
CA THR A 190 -17.77 -11.98 -15.35
C THR A 190 -17.60 -11.58 -16.82
N LEU A 191 -17.08 -12.50 -17.61
CA LEU A 191 -16.82 -12.34 -19.03
C LEU A 191 -17.84 -13.15 -19.84
N LYS A 192 -18.75 -12.49 -20.54
CA LYS A 192 -19.75 -13.16 -21.40
C LYS A 192 -19.07 -13.89 -22.55
N LYS A 193 -19.49 -15.14 -22.84
CA LYS A 193 -18.99 -15.91 -24.00
C LYS A 193 -19.35 -15.24 -25.32
N LYS A 194 -20.49 -14.58 -25.39
CA LYS A 194 -20.93 -13.75 -26.54
C LYS A 194 -21.15 -12.33 -26.08
N PRO A 195 -20.12 -11.47 -26.15
CA PRO A 195 -20.16 -10.12 -25.58
C PRO A 195 -21.21 -9.21 -26.24
N GLY A 196 -21.50 -9.43 -27.56
CA GLY A 196 -22.40 -8.58 -28.31
C GLY A 196 -21.91 -7.14 -28.45
N GLU A 197 -22.83 -6.17 -28.50
CA GLU A 197 -22.50 -4.75 -28.62
C GLU A 197 -21.83 -4.18 -27.34
N SER A 198 -22.06 -4.78 -26.19
CA SER A 198 -21.44 -4.33 -24.93
C SER A 198 -19.95 -4.65 -24.84
N GLY A 199 -19.43 -5.50 -25.73
CA GLY A 199 -18.02 -5.90 -25.73
C GLY A 199 -17.58 -6.67 -24.49
N VAL A 200 -16.27 -6.81 -24.32
CA VAL A 200 -15.62 -7.50 -23.19
C VAL A 200 -15.23 -6.55 -22.04
N GLY A 201 -15.57 -5.26 -22.16
CA GLY A 201 -15.11 -4.18 -21.30
C GLY A 201 -13.88 -3.47 -21.88
N THR A 202 -13.85 -2.14 -21.80
CA THR A 202 -12.85 -1.30 -22.52
C THR A 202 -11.42 -1.70 -22.18
N ALA A 203 -11.07 -1.80 -20.92
CA ALA A 203 -9.69 -2.10 -20.51
C ALA A 203 -9.24 -3.51 -20.93
N LEU A 204 -10.11 -4.52 -20.80
CA LEU A 204 -9.81 -5.88 -21.26
C LEU A 204 -9.75 -5.95 -22.78
N HIS A 205 -10.61 -5.20 -23.48
CA HIS A 205 -10.58 -5.09 -24.94
C HIS A 205 -9.23 -4.60 -25.43
N SER A 206 -8.77 -3.45 -24.91
CA SER A 206 -7.47 -2.86 -25.27
C SER A 206 -6.31 -3.80 -24.97
N ALA A 207 -6.32 -4.45 -23.82
CA ALA A 207 -5.27 -5.40 -23.44
C ALA A 207 -5.22 -6.61 -24.40
N LEU A 208 -6.37 -7.17 -24.76
CA LEU A 208 -6.45 -8.30 -25.71
C LEU A 208 -6.04 -7.89 -27.11
N VAL A 209 -6.45 -6.70 -27.59
CA VAL A 209 -6.07 -6.19 -28.93
C VAL A 209 -4.56 -5.96 -28.99
N ALA A 210 -3.99 -5.33 -28.00
CA ALA A 210 -2.53 -5.12 -27.92
C ALA A 210 -1.76 -6.45 -27.91
N ALA A 211 -2.23 -7.44 -27.15
CA ALA A 211 -1.59 -8.76 -27.11
C ALA A 211 -1.74 -9.59 -28.40
N MET A 212 -2.61 -9.17 -29.31
CA MET A 212 -2.80 -9.79 -30.62
C MET A 212 -2.08 -9.05 -31.76
N GLU A 213 -1.26 -8.04 -31.52
CA GLU A 213 -0.67 -7.16 -32.55
C GLU A 213 -0.05 -7.97 -33.71
N ASP A 214 0.84 -8.92 -33.39
CA ASP A 214 1.50 -9.78 -34.39
C ASP A 214 0.50 -10.65 -35.16
N GLN A 215 -0.51 -11.19 -34.48
CA GLN A 215 -1.50 -12.04 -35.10
C GLN A 215 -2.41 -11.23 -36.04
N LEU A 216 -2.79 -10.02 -35.64
CA LEU A 216 -3.57 -9.09 -36.45
C LEU A 216 -2.79 -8.63 -37.68
N ALA A 217 -1.49 -8.34 -37.53
CA ALA A 217 -0.62 -7.99 -38.64
C ALA A 217 -0.54 -9.11 -39.70
N VAL A 218 -0.42 -10.36 -39.28
CA VAL A 218 -0.47 -11.53 -40.18
C VAL A 218 -1.80 -11.63 -40.95
N LEU A 219 -2.89 -11.20 -40.29
CA LEU A 219 -4.24 -11.17 -40.93
C LEU A 219 -4.48 -9.93 -41.78
N GLY A 220 -3.47 -9.02 -41.90
CA GLY A 220 -3.60 -7.75 -42.60
C GLY A 220 -4.49 -6.74 -41.88
N ALA A 221 -4.69 -6.89 -40.57
CA ALA A 221 -5.48 -6.01 -39.73
C ALA A 221 -4.56 -5.17 -38.81
N GLN A 222 -5.05 -4.05 -38.30
CA GLN A 222 -4.34 -3.19 -37.37
C GLN A 222 -4.78 -3.49 -35.92
N ALA A 223 -3.85 -3.41 -35.00
CA ALA A 223 -4.11 -3.51 -33.55
C ALA A 223 -4.68 -2.19 -33.02
N ASP A 224 -5.90 -1.88 -33.35
CA ASP A 224 -6.65 -0.70 -32.94
C ASP A 224 -8.01 -1.13 -32.36
N ASP A 225 -8.32 -0.64 -31.15
CA ASP A 225 -9.53 -1.00 -30.41
C ASP A 225 -10.83 -0.76 -31.24
N SER A 226 -10.84 0.27 -32.09
CA SER A 226 -12.00 0.61 -32.91
C SER A 226 -12.15 -0.31 -34.11
N LEU A 227 -11.11 -1.04 -34.47
CA LEU A 227 -11.06 -1.91 -35.69
C LEU A 227 -11.28 -3.38 -35.36
N VAL A 228 -11.18 -3.79 -34.10
CA VAL A 228 -11.35 -5.17 -33.65
C VAL A 228 -12.62 -5.31 -32.83
N ARG A 229 -13.38 -6.39 -33.05
CA ARG A 229 -14.55 -6.76 -32.26
C ARG A 229 -14.46 -8.22 -31.84
N PHE A 230 -14.65 -8.49 -30.55
CA PHE A 230 -14.74 -9.85 -30.03
C PHE A 230 -16.17 -10.38 -30.22
N ASP A 231 -16.32 -11.37 -31.11
CA ASP A 231 -17.61 -12.00 -31.39
C ASP A 231 -17.93 -13.12 -30.41
N GLU A 232 -16.90 -13.87 -29.98
CA GLU A 232 -17.04 -14.98 -29.03
C GLU A 232 -15.76 -15.19 -28.23
N ILE A 233 -15.91 -15.40 -26.94
CA ILE A 233 -14.86 -15.92 -26.04
C ILE A 233 -15.11 -17.41 -25.92
N VAL A 234 -14.29 -18.22 -26.58
CA VAL A 234 -14.46 -19.68 -26.69
C VAL A 234 -14.02 -20.37 -25.39
N SER A 235 -12.85 -19.97 -24.85
CA SER A 235 -12.35 -20.44 -23.58
C SER A 235 -11.49 -19.39 -22.89
N VAL A 236 -11.42 -19.49 -21.57
CA VAL A 236 -10.44 -18.79 -20.72
C VAL A 236 -9.88 -19.81 -19.75
N GLU A 237 -8.57 -19.83 -19.61
CA GLU A 237 -7.88 -20.73 -18.69
C GLU A 237 -6.66 -20.02 -18.08
N THR A 238 -6.29 -20.41 -16.86
CA THR A 238 -5.01 -20.04 -16.26
C THR A 238 -3.90 -20.86 -16.89
N ALA A 239 -2.72 -20.26 -17.04
CA ALA A 239 -1.58 -20.92 -17.69
C ALA A 239 -0.25 -20.44 -17.06
N GLU A 240 0.83 -21.16 -17.35
CA GLU A 240 2.19 -20.87 -16.92
C GLU A 240 2.28 -20.78 -15.39
N PRO A 241 2.44 -21.90 -14.69
CA PRO A 241 2.60 -21.93 -13.25
C PRO A 241 3.86 -21.15 -12.83
N LYS A 242 3.77 -20.35 -11.76
CA LYS A 242 4.92 -19.62 -11.22
C LYS A 242 5.89 -20.56 -10.48
N PHE A 243 5.33 -21.59 -9.85
CA PHE A 243 6.06 -22.61 -9.10
C PHE A 243 5.56 -23.99 -9.46
N GLU A 244 6.34 -25.04 -9.13
CA GLU A 244 5.96 -26.43 -9.35
C GLU A 244 4.72 -26.81 -8.54
N GLU A 245 4.04 -27.89 -8.99
CA GLU A 245 2.93 -28.47 -8.24
C GLU A 245 3.36 -28.84 -6.81
N PRO A 246 2.49 -28.63 -5.79
CA PRO A 246 1.05 -28.39 -5.90
C PRO A 246 0.63 -26.91 -5.98
N SER A 247 1.54 -25.97 -6.25
CA SER A 247 1.20 -24.54 -6.32
C SER A 247 0.14 -24.25 -7.39
N ARG A 248 -0.91 -23.52 -7.00
CA ARG A 248 -1.96 -23.02 -7.91
C ARG A 248 -1.68 -21.60 -8.38
N LEU A 249 -0.50 -21.05 -8.12
CA LEU A 249 -0.14 -19.71 -8.52
C LEU A 249 0.26 -19.69 -10.00
N MET A 250 -0.60 -19.13 -10.84
CA MET A 250 -0.41 -19.00 -12.28
C MET A 250 -0.01 -17.58 -12.65
N THR A 251 0.72 -17.42 -13.75
CA THR A 251 1.22 -16.11 -14.21
C THR A 251 0.51 -15.59 -15.45
N GLN A 252 -0.23 -16.42 -16.16
CA GLN A 252 -0.87 -16.09 -17.43
C GLN A 252 -2.34 -16.47 -17.44
N LEU A 253 -3.15 -15.69 -18.18
CA LEU A 253 -4.47 -16.07 -18.65
C LEU A 253 -4.43 -16.27 -20.16
N ARG A 254 -4.89 -17.43 -20.61
CA ARG A 254 -4.98 -17.78 -22.03
C ARG A 254 -6.43 -17.73 -22.47
N PHE A 255 -6.72 -16.92 -23.47
CA PHE A 255 -8.03 -16.75 -24.07
C PHE A 255 -8.04 -17.38 -25.47
N LYS A 256 -9.07 -18.13 -25.79
CA LYS A 256 -9.41 -18.48 -27.19
C LYS A 256 -10.59 -17.62 -27.62
N VAL A 257 -10.40 -16.86 -28.69
CA VAL A 257 -11.34 -15.85 -29.10
C VAL A 257 -11.69 -15.96 -30.60
N LYS A 258 -12.93 -15.62 -30.97
CA LYS A 258 -13.33 -15.34 -32.37
C LYS A 258 -13.56 -13.85 -32.48
N ILE A 259 -13.01 -13.26 -33.51
CA ILE A 259 -13.05 -11.82 -33.73
C ILE A 259 -13.60 -11.49 -35.15
N SER A 260 -14.03 -10.26 -35.28
CA SER A 260 -14.23 -9.57 -36.56
C SER A 260 -13.36 -8.34 -36.62
N VAL A 261 -12.81 -8.03 -37.77
CA VAL A 261 -11.98 -6.84 -38.01
C VAL A 261 -12.62 -5.97 -39.10
N ARG A 262 -12.28 -4.67 -39.07
CA ARG A 262 -12.69 -3.68 -40.10
C ARG A 262 -11.53 -2.71 -40.34
N ASP A 263 -11.65 -1.94 -41.44
CA ASP A 263 -10.65 -0.95 -41.83
C ASP A 263 -11.21 0.46 -41.72
N TYR A 264 -10.31 1.46 -41.59
CA TYR A 264 -10.65 2.85 -41.78
C TYR A 264 -11.00 3.09 -43.25
N THR A 265 -12.10 3.79 -43.50
CA THR A 265 -12.43 4.29 -44.84
C THR A 265 -12.41 5.81 -44.73
N PHE A 266 -11.48 6.44 -45.48
CA PHE A 266 -11.51 7.89 -45.59
C PHE A 266 -12.58 8.27 -46.60
N ARG A 267 -13.63 8.97 -46.19
CA ARG A 267 -14.50 9.70 -47.12
C ARG A 267 -13.81 11.02 -47.44
N ASP A 268 -13.36 11.17 -48.66
CA ASP A 268 -12.97 12.46 -49.21
C ASP A 268 -14.27 13.24 -49.48
N GLU A 269 -14.63 14.19 -48.59
CA GLU A 269 -15.78 15.08 -48.79
C GLU A 269 -15.55 16.11 -49.92
N SER A 270 -14.39 16.13 -50.58
CA SER A 270 -14.05 17.08 -51.63
C SER A 270 -14.68 16.76 -53.03
N GLN A 271 -15.41 15.65 -53.18
CA GLN A 271 -16.12 15.34 -54.43
C GLN A 271 -17.63 15.62 -54.31
N LYS A 272 -18.04 16.83 -53.97
CA LYS A 272 -19.34 17.37 -54.41
C LYS A 272 -19.13 18.08 -55.72
N GLU A 273 -19.76 17.55 -56.81
CA GLU A 273 -19.82 18.18 -58.11
C GLU A 273 -20.27 19.63 -57.96
N ILE A 274 -19.41 20.56 -58.37
CA ILE A 274 -19.74 21.97 -58.53
C ILE A 274 -20.41 22.07 -59.90
N GLY A 275 -21.73 22.16 -59.88
CA GLY A 275 -22.50 22.58 -61.08
C GLY A 275 -22.12 24.02 -61.47
N PRO A 276 -22.23 24.39 -62.75
CA PRO A 276 -21.74 25.68 -63.24
C PRO A 276 -22.55 26.82 -62.64
N GLN A 277 -21.85 27.71 -61.90
CA GLN A 277 -22.42 29.01 -61.49
C GLN A 277 -22.15 30.05 -62.57
N GLU A 278 -23.23 30.68 -62.98
CA GLU A 278 -23.24 31.85 -63.84
C GLU A 278 -22.53 33.03 -63.19
N THR A 279 -21.64 33.64 -63.97
CA THR A 279 -20.94 34.88 -63.65
C THR A 279 -21.90 36.06 -63.52
N GLN A 280 -21.98 36.68 -62.37
CA GLN A 280 -22.42 38.07 -62.21
C GLN A 280 -21.26 38.94 -61.70
N GLN A 281 -21.00 39.98 -62.55
CA GLN A 281 -20.06 41.05 -62.36
C GLN A 281 -20.57 42.04 -61.30
N GLY A 282 -19.68 42.50 -60.39
CA GLY A 282 -19.97 43.58 -59.44
C GLY A 282 -18.79 43.91 -58.55
N ASP A 283 -18.22 45.05 -58.83
CA ASP A 283 -17.26 45.99 -58.28
C ASP A 283 -16.42 45.75 -56.99
N PRO A 284 -15.22 46.32 -56.95
CA PRO A 284 -14.22 46.01 -55.91
C PRO A 284 -14.23 47.05 -54.79
N ALA A 285 -14.28 46.65 -53.53
CA ALA A 285 -13.69 47.36 -52.41
C ALA A 285 -13.68 46.51 -51.13
N ALA A 286 -12.55 46.54 -50.47
CA ALA A 286 -12.22 46.16 -49.08
C ALA A 286 -11.56 44.78 -48.89
N GLU A 287 -10.25 44.81 -48.83
CA GLU A 287 -9.39 43.77 -48.26
C GLU A 287 -9.73 43.55 -46.81
N SER A 288 -10.13 42.32 -46.50
CA SER A 288 -9.98 41.75 -45.16
C SER A 288 -9.49 40.32 -45.37
N THR A 289 -8.22 40.10 -45.01
CA THR A 289 -7.54 38.79 -45.03
C THR A 289 -8.28 37.86 -44.07
N PRO A 290 -8.88 36.75 -44.50
CA PRO A 290 -9.36 35.73 -43.58
C PRO A 290 -8.16 34.92 -43.10
N GLY A 291 -8.04 34.81 -41.75
CA GLY A 291 -7.12 33.84 -41.15
C GLY A 291 -7.42 32.41 -41.59
N PRO A 292 -6.45 31.49 -41.54
CA PRO A 292 -6.61 30.13 -42.01
C PRO A 292 -7.75 29.46 -41.22
N THR A 293 -8.83 29.14 -41.95
CA THR A 293 -9.91 28.29 -41.44
C THR A 293 -9.28 26.95 -41.06
N PRO A 294 -9.49 26.43 -39.84
CA PRO A 294 -9.00 25.08 -39.52
C PRO A 294 -9.64 24.09 -40.48
N ALA A 295 -8.81 23.26 -41.06
CA ALA A 295 -9.28 22.20 -41.95
C ALA A 295 -10.34 21.34 -41.20
N PRO A 296 -11.46 20.97 -41.85
CA PRO A 296 -12.47 20.11 -41.24
C PRO A 296 -11.81 18.80 -40.84
N THR A 297 -11.83 18.47 -39.54
CA THR A 297 -11.38 17.19 -39.00
C THR A 297 -12.31 16.14 -39.58
N ALA A 298 -11.87 15.39 -40.60
CA ALA A 298 -12.63 14.32 -41.22
C ALA A 298 -13.00 13.28 -40.14
N THR A 299 -14.30 13.06 -39.93
CA THR A 299 -14.79 12.01 -39.07
C THR A 299 -14.40 10.66 -39.68
N PRO A 300 -13.65 9.78 -38.97
CA PRO A 300 -13.26 8.51 -39.54
C PRO A 300 -14.51 7.67 -39.89
N ALA A 301 -14.62 7.23 -41.14
CA ALA A 301 -15.60 6.26 -41.56
C ALA A 301 -14.97 4.86 -41.49
N TYR A 302 -15.80 3.83 -41.24
CA TYR A 302 -15.33 2.46 -41.06
C TYR A 302 -15.99 1.55 -42.11
N SER A 303 -15.23 0.53 -42.57
CA SER A 303 -15.80 -0.57 -43.37
C SER A 303 -16.68 -1.46 -42.48
N PRO A 304 -17.58 -2.26 -43.06
CA PRO A 304 -18.27 -3.30 -42.31
C PRO A 304 -17.29 -4.32 -41.72
N TYR A 305 -17.61 -4.83 -40.51
CA TYR A 305 -16.84 -5.90 -39.91
C TYR A 305 -16.79 -7.18 -40.73
N LYS A 306 -15.60 -7.74 -40.89
CA LYS A 306 -15.34 -9.05 -41.56
C LYS A 306 -14.95 -10.06 -40.49
N LYS A 307 -15.67 -11.19 -40.42
CA LYS A 307 -15.34 -12.27 -39.48
C LYS A 307 -14.05 -12.97 -39.88
N ILE A 308 -13.16 -13.15 -38.88
CA ILE A 308 -12.00 -14.04 -39.01
C ILE A 308 -12.49 -15.48 -38.80
N LYS A 309 -12.08 -16.40 -39.69
CA LYS A 309 -12.54 -17.80 -39.66
C LYS A 309 -11.91 -18.58 -38.52
N ASP A 310 -10.64 -18.29 -38.21
CA ASP A 310 -9.86 -19.01 -37.24
C ASP A 310 -10.14 -18.51 -35.82
N THR A 311 -10.04 -19.43 -34.86
CA THR A 311 -10.02 -19.07 -33.44
C THR A 311 -8.60 -18.66 -33.06
N LEU A 312 -8.44 -17.47 -32.55
CA LEU A 312 -7.14 -16.95 -32.12
C LEU A 312 -6.91 -17.30 -30.66
N THR A 313 -5.64 -17.53 -30.29
CA THR A 313 -5.23 -17.72 -28.93
C THR A 313 -4.44 -16.49 -28.47
N VAL A 314 -4.89 -15.87 -27.38
CA VAL A 314 -4.29 -14.66 -26.80
C VAL A 314 -3.91 -14.98 -25.38
N THR A 315 -2.71 -14.57 -24.98
CA THR A 315 -2.22 -14.75 -23.63
C THR A 315 -1.94 -13.40 -22.99
N LEU A 316 -2.46 -13.17 -21.78
CA LEU A 316 -2.21 -11.96 -20.99
C LEU A 316 -1.51 -12.32 -19.69
N PRO A 317 -0.45 -11.60 -19.29
CA PRO A 317 0.08 -11.66 -17.94
C PRO A 317 -1.02 -11.34 -16.91
N ILE A 318 -1.13 -12.16 -15.86
CA ILE A 318 -2.16 -11.94 -14.82
C ILE A 318 -1.91 -10.62 -14.10
N PHE A 319 -0.74 -10.45 -13.51
CA PHE A 319 -0.49 -9.40 -12.52
C PHE A 319 -0.30 -8.00 -13.09
N THR A 320 0.23 -7.87 -14.30
CA THR A 320 0.47 -6.56 -14.94
C THR A 320 -0.70 -6.08 -15.76
N ASP A 321 -1.42 -7.00 -16.43
CA ASP A 321 -2.40 -6.67 -17.46
C ASP A 321 -3.81 -7.14 -17.12
N ALA A 322 -4.00 -8.44 -16.93
CA ALA A 322 -5.33 -9.04 -16.78
C ALA A 322 -6.05 -8.59 -15.50
N GLU A 323 -5.36 -8.60 -14.35
CA GLU A 323 -5.94 -8.15 -13.09
C GLU A 323 -6.35 -6.68 -13.13
N LYS A 324 -5.50 -5.83 -13.70
CA LYS A 324 -5.77 -4.41 -13.85
C LYS A 324 -6.95 -4.16 -14.78
N ALA A 325 -6.97 -4.85 -15.91
CA ALA A 325 -8.03 -4.73 -16.92
C ALA A 325 -9.39 -5.20 -16.40
N MET A 326 -9.42 -6.18 -15.53
CA MET A 326 -10.64 -6.79 -14.98
C MET A 326 -10.95 -6.37 -13.53
N GLY A 327 -10.12 -5.54 -12.88
CA GLY A 327 -10.30 -5.12 -11.50
C GLY A 327 -10.12 -6.26 -10.48
N LEU A 328 -9.27 -7.24 -10.78
CA LEU A 328 -9.06 -8.45 -9.96
C LEU A 328 -7.90 -8.33 -8.97
N SER A 329 -7.03 -7.31 -9.08
CA SER A 329 -5.90 -7.11 -8.17
C SER A 329 -6.37 -6.86 -6.73
N ILE A 330 -5.84 -7.62 -5.78
CA ILE A 330 -6.19 -7.56 -4.35
C ILE A 330 -5.07 -6.87 -3.56
N ASN A 331 -3.82 -7.21 -3.83
CA ASN A 331 -2.66 -6.71 -3.11
C ASN A 331 -1.50 -6.37 -4.07
N VAL A 332 -0.35 -5.97 -3.51
CA VAL A 332 0.83 -5.59 -4.30
C VAL A 332 1.83 -6.73 -4.51
N TYR A 333 1.58 -7.91 -3.94
CA TYR A 333 2.54 -9.01 -3.93
C TYR A 333 2.57 -9.83 -5.23
N GLN A 334 1.61 -9.61 -6.14
CA GLN A 334 1.49 -10.35 -7.41
C GLN A 334 1.48 -11.88 -7.18
N ASN A 335 0.63 -12.31 -6.28
CA ASN A 335 0.54 -13.69 -5.83
C ASN A 335 -0.90 -14.15 -5.58
N GLU A 336 -1.86 -13.46 -6.14
CA GLU A 336 -3.27 -13.83 -6.10
C GLU A 336 -3.49 -15.19 -6.80
N LEU A 337 -4.36 -16.00 -6.22
CA LEU A 337 -4.81 -17.26 -6.84
C LEU A 337 -6.01 -16.96 -7.72
N VAL A 338 -5.81 -17.02 -9.02
CA VAL A 338 -6.88 -16.80 -10.00
C VAL A 338 -7.48 -18.14 -10.44
N THR A 339 -8.80 -18.26 -10.36
CA THR A 339 -9.55 -19.43 -10.82
C THR A 339 -10.58 -19.00 -11.85
N VAL A 340 -10.75 -19.82 -12.89
CA VAL A 340 -11.74 -19.59 -13.95
C VAL A 340 -12.82 -20.65 -13.86
N TYR A 341 -14.07 -20.19 -13.78
CA TYR A 341 -15.26 -21.04 -13.78
C TYR A 341 -16.07 -20.83 -15.06
N ASP A 342 -16.43 -21.91 -15.74
CA ASP A 342 -17.41 -21.87 -16.82
C ASP A 342 -18.82 -21.91 -16.20
N ILE A 343 -19.55 -20.81 -16.30
CA ILE A 343 -20.91 -20.69 -15.77
C ILE A 343 -21.99 -20.75 -16.85
N GLY A 344 -21.70 -21.43 -17.97
CA GLY A 344 -22.61 -21.64 -19.10
C GLY A 344 -22.56 -20.51 -20.12
N SER A 345 -23.22 -19.38 -19.88
CA SER A 345 -23.23 -18.23 -20.80
C SER A 345 -22.04 -17.28 -20.66
N ALA A 346 -21.21 -17.49 -19.63
CA ALA A 346 -20.05 -16.65 -19.31
C ALA A 346 -18.95 -17.46 -18.63
N PHE A 347 -17.77 -16.86 -18.54
CA PHE A 347 -16.70 -17.26 -17.63
C PHE A 347 -16.72 -16.33 -16.42
N MET A 348 -16.62 -16.89 -15.22
CA MET A 348 -16.37 -16.13 -13.99
C MET A 348 -14.92 -16.34 -13.58
N LEU A 349 -14.16 -15.24 -13.54
CA LEU A 349 -12.82 -15.22 -13.03
C LEU A 349 -12.87 -14.76 -11.58
N GLU A 350 -12.25 -15.51 -10.70
CA GLU A 350 -12.19 -15.23 -9.28
C GLU A 350 -10.74 -15.10 -8.84
N SER A 351 -10.40 -13.99 -8.21
CA SER A 351 -9.09 -13.71 -7.61
C SER A 351 -9.22 -13.70 -6.10
N ARG A 352 -8.31 -14.39 -5.42
CA ARG A 352 -8.25 -14.55 -3.96
C ARG A 352 -6.82 -14.39 -3.47
N ARG A 353 -6.60 -14.30 -2.20
CA ARG A 353 -5.40 -14.12 -1.39
C ARG A 353 -5.14 -12.64 -1.06
N PHE A 354 -5.03 -12.36 0.22
CA PHE A 354 -4.67 -11.03 0.73
C PHE A 354 -3.50 -11.14 1.71
N GLY A 355 -2.33 -10.69 1.28
CA GLY A 355 -1.04 -10.86 1.92
C GLY A 355 -0.19 -11.92 1.20
N HIS A 356 0.92 -12.31 1.82
CA HIS A 356 1.89 -13.24 1.22
C HIS A 356 1.43 -14.71 1.14
N GLY A 357 0.41 -15.10 1.90
CA GLY A 357 -0.16 -16.46 1.87
C GLY A 357 0.64 -17.52 2.64
N VAL A 358 1.79 -17.19 3.20
CA VAL A 358 2.65 -18.13 3.96
C VAL A 358 2.15 -18.29 5.39
N GLY A 359 2.14 -19.49 5.91
CA GLY A 359 1.77 -19.81 7.28
C GLY A 359 0.27 -19.65 7.55
N MET A 360 -0.11 -19.06 8.70
CA MET A 360 -1.50 -19.03 9.13
C MET A 360 -2.33 -17.99 8.36
N SER A 361 -3.46 -18.42 7.78
CA SER A 361 -4.52 -17.53 7.35
C SER A 361 -5.35 -17.09 8.55
N GLN A 362 -5.47 -15.77 8.75
CA GLN A 362 -6.33 -15.22 9.81
C GLN A 362 -7.81 -15.56 9.54
N ARG A 363 -8.26 -15.53 8.28
CA ARG A 363 -9.62 -15.90 7.89
C ARG A 363 -9.87 -17.41 8.00
N GLY A 364 -8.87 -18.23 7.64
CA GLY A 364 -8.94 -19.68 7.84
C GLY A 364 -9.01 -20.03 9.32
N ALA A 365 -8.16 -19.44 10.17
CA ALA A 365 -8.20 -19.61 11.62
C ALA A 365 -9.54 -19.17 12.23
N GLN A 366 -10.11 -18.05 11.75
CA GLN A 366 -11.46 -17.59 12.15
C GLN A 366 -12.52 -18.67 11.87
N GLN A 367 -12.51 -19.24 10.68
CA GLN A 367 -13.46 -20.26 10.24
C GLN A 367 -13.31 -21.56 11.05
N MET A 368 -12.05 -22.01 11.22
CA MET A 368 -11.72 -23.20 12.02
C MET A 368 -12.24 -23.09 13.44
N ALA A 369 -11.96 -21.98 14.12
CA ALA A 369 -12.42 -21.78 15.49
C ALA A 369 -13.92 -21.55 15.56
N GLY A 370 -14.47 -20.66 14.72
CA GLY A 370 -15.86 -20.22 14.81
C GLY A 370 -16.88 -21.26 14.36
N LYS A 371 -16.64 -21.91 13.21
CA LYS A 371 -17.58 -22.88 12.63
C LYS A 371 -17.28 -24.32 13.06
N TYR A 372 -16.00 -24.66 13.15
CA TYR A 372 -15.57 -26.04 13.39
C TYR A 372 -15.15 -26.32 14.83
N GLY A 373 -15.13 -25.29 15.70
CA GLY A 373 -14.79 -25.42 17.13
C GLY A 373 -13.35 -25.92 17.37
N MET A 374 -12.44 -25.69 16.43
CA MET A 374 -11.05 -26.10 16.56
C MET A 374 -10.32 -25.25 17.62
N THR A 375 -9.47 -25.91 18.40
CA THR A 375 -8.59 -25.27 19.37
C THR A 375 -7.43 -24.55 18.68
N CYS A 376 -6.77 -23.61 19.37
CA CYS A 376 -5.57 -22.95 18.85
C CYS A 376 -4.47 -23.93 18.50
N GLN A 377 -4.30 -25.04 19.24
CA GLN A 377 -3.32 -26.09 18.93
C GLN A 377 -3.66 -26.81 17.62
N GLN A 378 -4.92 -27.08 17.35
CA GLN A 378 -5.35 -27.70 16.07
C GLN A 378 -5.17 -26.73 14.90
N ILE A 379 -5.45 -25.45 15.10
CA ILE A 379 -5.22 -24.39 14.10
C ILE A 379 -3.72 -24.30 13.78
N LEU A 380 -2.86 -24.19 14.79
CA LEU A 380 -1.42 -24.14 14.61
C LEU A 380 -0.86 -25.39 13.93
N ALA A 381 -1.33 -26.59 14.34
CA ALA A 381 -0.91 -27.85 13.73
C ALA A 381 -1.34 -27.95 12.25
N PHE A 382 -2.43 -27.30 11.85
CA PHE A 382 -2.83 -27.22 10.45
C PHE A 382 -1.89 -26.35 9.64
N TYR A 383 -1.55 -25.14 10.10
CA TYR A 383 -0.71 -24.23 9.33
C TYR A 383 0.78 -24.48 9.45
N TYR A 384 1.21 -25.09 10.56
CA TYR A 384 2.61 -25.37 10.88
C TYR A 384 2.76 -26.80 11.41
N PRO A 385 2.64 -27.82 10.54
CA PRO A 385 2.61 -29.23 10.96
C PRO A 385 3.88 -29.71 11.66
N GLY A 386 5.02 -29.06 11.41
CA GLY A 386 6.29 -29.36 12.09
C GLY A 386 6.57 -28.54 13.34
N LEU A 387 5.65 -27.63 13.74
CA LEU A 387 5.85 -26.74 14.86
C LEU A 387 5.57 -27.42 16.20
N GLU A 388 6.48 -27.23 17.16
CA GLU A 388 6.25 -27.58 18.56
C GLU A 388 5.93 -26.31 19.35
N VAL A 389 4.78 -26.31 20.06
CA VAL A 389 4.41 -25.19 20.92
C VAL A 389 4.97 -25.44 22.32
N LYS A 390 5.87 -24.58 22.78
CA LYS A 390 6.55 -24.66 24.08
C LYS A 390 6.49 -23.33 24.82
N ARG A 391 6.60 -23.37 26.13
CA ARG A 391 6.69 -22.15 26.94
C ARG A 391 8.13 -21.62 26.90
N ALA A 392 8.29 -20.40 26.40
CA ALA A 392 9.56 -19.67 26.49
C ALA A 392 9.76 -19.10 27.90
N ASN A 393 11.00 -19.06 28.35
CA ASN A 393 11.32 -18.39 29.61
C ASN A 393 11.49 -16.89 29.38
N VAL A 394 10.38 -16.18 29.25
CA VAL A 394 10.37 -14.71 29.09
C VAL A 394 10.03 -14.09 30.43
N GLN A 395 10.96 -13.31 30.98
CA GLN A 395 10.77 -12.62 32.27
C GLN A 395 10.61 -11.13 32.04
N LYS A 396 9.59 -10.57 32.69
CA LYS A 396 9.41 -9.11 32.77
C LYS A 396 10.42 -8.53 33.75
N ASN A 397 11.26 -7.60 33.30
CA ASN A 397 12.10 -6.87 34.19
C ASN A 397 11.26 -6.01 35.15
N PRO A 398 11.59 -5.95 36.45
CA PRO A 398 10.87 -5.09 37.37
C PRO A 398 11.03 -3.62 36.94
N LEU A 399 9.95 -2.85 37.05
CA LEU A 399 10.02 -1.40 36.82
C LEU A 399 10.86 -0.74 37.90
N PRO A 400 11.71 0.27 37.59
CA PRO A 400 12.40 1.05 38.57
C PRO A 400 11.41 1.81 39.45
N THR A 401 11.70 1.94 40.71
CA THR A 401 10.92 2.78 41.64
C THR A 401 11.14 4.27 41.31
N VAL A 402 10.19 5.12 41.67
CA VAL A 402 10.29 6.58 41.48
C VAL A 402 11.58 7.12 42.15
N ASP A 403 11.90 6.64 43.34
CA ASP A 403 13.10 7.06 44.04
C ASP A 403 14.40 6.67 43.34
N ALA A 404 14.44 5.46 42.76
CA ALA A 404 15.58 5.01 41.98
C ALA A 404 15.76 5.83 40.69
N VAL A 405 14.67 6.27 40.06
CA VAL A 405 14.72 7.15 38.86
C VAL A 405 15.17 8.55 39.23
N LEU A 406 14.68 9.09 40.34
CA LEU A 406 15.07 10.42 40.83
C LEU A 406 16.53 10.47 41.35
N MET A 407 17.03 9.36 41.89
CA MET A 407 18.42 9.21 42.35
C MET A 407 19.40 8.87 41.22
N ALA A 408 18.94 8.47 40.05
CA ALA A 408 19.79 8.32 38.86
C ALA A 408 20.35 9.70 38.54
N THR A 409 21.64 9.92 38.77
CA THR A 409 22.30 11.17 38.45
C THR A 409 22.04 11.49 36.98
N PRO A 410 21.40 12.60 36.63
CA PRO A 410 21.23 12.95 35.24
C PRO A 410 22.61 13.02 34.60
N ALA A 411 22.80 12.36 33.47
CA ALA A 411 23.98 12.61 32.67
C ALA A 411 24.13 14.13 32.52
N PRO A 412 25.35 14.69 32.56
CA PRO A 412 25.53 16.12 32.51
C PRO A 412 24.74 16.69 31.37
N THR A 413 23.78 17.54 31.69
CA THR A 413 22.91 18.19 30.72
C THR A 413 23.81 18.83 29.67
N PRO A 414 23.78 18.41 28.41
CA PRO A 414 24.51 19.12 27.36
C PRO A 414 24.02 20.56 27.43
N SER A 415 24.94 21.49 27.45
CA SER A 415 24.66 22.93 27.41
C SER A 415 23.62 23.16 26.31
N PRO A 416 22.59 23.96 26.53
CA PRO A 416 21.52 24.13 25.54
C PRO A 416 22.15 24.46 24.20
N THR A 417 22.02 23.55 23.27
CA THR A 417 22.38 23.83 21.88
C THR A 417 21.53 25.02 21.48
N PRO A 418 22.14 26.15 21.08
CA PRO A 418 21.36 27.30 20.69
C PRO A 418 20.36 26.87 19.61
N ARG A 419 19.09 27.34 19.75
CA ARG A 419 18.06 27.25 18.70
C ARG A 419 18.76 27.45 17.37
N PRO A 420 18.60 26.59 16.34
CA PRO A 420 19.31 26.74 15.08
C PRO A 420 19.22 28.20 14.67
N THR A 421 20.33 28.91 14.71
CA THR A 421 20.37 30.31 14.31
C THR A 421 19.93 30.30 12.86
N LEU A 422 18.81 30.96 12.57
CA LEU A 422 18.28 31.09 11.23
C LEU A 422 19.46 31.56 10.35
N MET A 423 20.01 30.68 9.52
CA MET A 423 21.11 31.04 8.65
C MET A 423 20.61 32.18 7.75
N PRO A 424 21.32 33.31 7.68
CA PRO A 424 20.90 34.42 6.87
C PRO A 424 20.87 33.96 5.40
N VAL A 425 19.69 34.07 4.77
CA VAL A 425 19.58 33.85 3.34
C VAL A 425 20.48 34.86 2.65
N SER A 426 21.45 34.40 1.86
CA SER A 426 22.33 35.30 1.12
C SER A 426 21.51 36.17 0.17
N THR A 427 21.53 37.46 0.41
CA THR A 427 20.83 38.45 -0.42
C THR A 427 21.69 39.01 -1.54
N GLU A 428 22.95 38.55 -1.69
CA GLU A 428 23.83 38.99 -2.77
C GLU A 428 23.38 38.41 -4.12
N LYS A 429 22.77 39.24 -4.94
CA LYS A 429 22.27 39.00 -6.31
C LYS A 429 20.96 38.19 -6.38
N LEU A 430 19.87 38.80 -5.93
CA LEU A 430 18.54 38.29 -6.20
C LEU A 430 18.21 38.24 -7.70
N PRO A 431 17.58 37.17 -8.21
CA PRO A 431 17.02 37.14 -9.57
C PRO A 431 16.09 38.32 -9.84
N LYS A 432 16.02 38.78 -11.08
CA LYS A 432 15.12 39.90 -11.45
C LYS A 432 13.67 39.61 -11.08
N GLY A 433 13.10 40.40 -10.18
CA GLY A 433 11.72 40.27 -9.68
C GLY A 433 11.55 39.40 -8.44
N ALA A 434 12.64 38.80 -7.93
CA ALA A 434 12.62 38.11 -6.64
C ALA A 434 12.78 39.12 -5.47
N TYR A 435 12.22 38.77 -4.32
CA TYR A 435 12.31 39.59 -3.11
C TYR A 435 12.41 38.70 -1.86
N VAL A 436 12.88 39.28 -0.78
CA VAL A 436 12.95 38.59 0.52
C VAL A 436 11.63 38.71 1.25
N ALA A 437 11.13 37.60 1.78
CA ALA A 437 9.96 37.55 2.62
C ALA A 437 10.25 36.81 3.93
N VAL A 438 9.40 37.06 4.92
CA VAL A 438 9.39 36.36 6.21
C VAL A 438 8.13 35.52 6.31
N VAL A 439 8.24 34.37 6.90
CA VAL A 439 7.08 33.55 7.27
C VAL A 439 6.33 34.28 8.39
N SER A 440 5.09 34.64 8.14
CA SER A 440 4.20 35.36 9.06
C SER A 440 2.81 34.70 9.08
N ASN A 441 1.86 35.29 9.82
CA ASN A 441 0.48 34.80 9.90
C ASN A 441 0.33 33.33 10.32
N ILE A 442 1.31 32.80 11.07
CA ILE A 442 1.24 31.51 11.76
C ILE A 442 1.51 31.72 13.24
N SER A 443 1.00 30.83 14.10
CA SER A 443 1.31 30.88 15.54
C SER A 443 2.76 30.50 15.81
N GLU A 444 3.29 30.91 16.95
CA GLU A 444 4.69 30.62 17.39
C GLU A 444 5.02 29.12 17.35
N ASP A 445 4.02 28.27 17.66
CA ASP A 445 4.18 26.81 17.76
C ASP A 445 3.77 26.08 16.46
N SER A 446 3.41 26.79 15.39
CA SER A 446 3.02 26.18 14.12
C SER A 446 4.13 26.26 13.07
N SER A 447 3.97 25.50 11.99
CA SER A 447 4.91 25.51 10.86
C SER A 447 4.18 25.60 9.53
N LEU A 448 4.80 26.26 8.56
CA LEU A 448 4.36 26.34 7.19
C LEU A 448 5.06 25.26 6.36
N ASN A 449 4.31 24.42 5.67
CA ASN A 449 4.89 23.37 4.83
C ASN A 449 5.42 23.95 3.51
N LEU A 450 6.73 23.77 3.26
CA LEU A 450 7.36 23.94 1.96
C LEU A 450 7.17 22.66 1.14
N ARG A 451 6.51 22.75 0.00
CA ARG A 451 6.08 21.58 -0.79
C ARG A 451 6.80 21.50 -2.13
N GLN A 452 6.88 20.29 -2.67
CA GLN A 452 7.54 20.03 -3.95
C GLN A 452 6.80 20.66 -5.15
N SER A 453 5.48 20.76 -5.07
CA SER A 453 4.64 21.37 -6.10
C SER A 453 3.51 22.20 -5.46
N PRO A 454 2.86 23.14 -6.21
CA PRO A 454 1.82 24.01 -5.68
C PRO A 454 0.49 23.28 -5.47
N SER A 455 0.48 22.28 -4.57
CA SER A 455 -0.68 21.47 -4.21
C SER A 455 -0.63 21.09 -2.73
N LEU A 456 -1.79 21.06 -2.07
CA LEU A 456 -1.91 20.61 -0.67
C LEU A 456 -1.64 19.11 -0.49
N SER A 457 -1.76 18.31 -1.55
CA SER A 457 -1.47 16.88 -1.58
C SER A 457 -0.02 16.57 -1.99
N SER A 458 0.79 17.58 -2.32
CA SER A 458 2.20 17.37 -2.70
C SER A 458 3.07 17.10 -1.48
N ASP A 459 4.17 16.37 -1.70
CA ASP A 459 5.16 16.06 -0.69
C ASP A 459 5.70 17.31 -0.01
N VAL A 460 5.91 17.21 1.30
CA VAL A 460 6.48 18.27 2.12
C VAL A 460 8.00 18.13 2.13
N LEU A 461 8.68 19.08 1.51
CA LEU A 461 10.14 19.11 1.45
C LEU A 461 10.78 19.60 2.76
N ARG A 462 10.12 20.57 3.42
CA ARG A 462 10.60 21.17 4.66
C ARG A 462 9.46 21.85 5.41
N ARG A 463 9.61 22.01 6.72
CA ARG A 463 8.76 22.88 7.55
C ARG A 463 9.47 24.20 7.79
N LEU A 464 8.77 25.30 7.59
CA LEU A 464 9.24 26.64 7.83
C LEU A 464 8.53 27.20 9.06
N TYR A 465 9.24 27.99 9.86
CA TYR A 465 8.74 28.53 11.10
C TYR A 465 8.58 30.05 11.03
N LYS A 466 7.79 30.60 11.94
CA LYS A 466 7.58 32.04 12.04
C LYS A 466 8.90 32.80 12.08
N ASP A 467 8.94 33.94 11.43
CA ASP A 467 10.10 34.84 11.26
C ASP A 467 11.26 34.27 10.43
N GLN A 468 11.11 33.09 9.86
CA GLN A 468 12.10 32.54 8.95
C GLN A 468 12.11 33.33 7.63
N LYS A 469 13.31 33.84 7.23
CA LYS A 469 13.51 34.53 5.97
C LYS A 469 13.66 33.54 4.82
N LEU A 470 13.11 33.90 3.65
CA LEU A 470 13.22 33.14 2.41
C LEU A 470 13.16 34.10 1.21
N ILE A 471 13.57 33.61 0.05
CA ILE A 471 13.50 34.37 -1.20
C ILE A 471 12.25 33.92 -1.95
N VAL A 472 11.35 34.84 -2.27
CA VAL A 472 10.23 34.61 -3.17
C VAL A 472 10.72 34.83 -4.61
N LEU A 473 10.71 33.78 -5.40
CA LEU A 473 11.13 33.80 -6.81
C LEU A 473 9.97 34.21 -7.71
N LYS A 474 8.77 33.76 -7.39
CA LYS A 474 7.57 34.04 -8.16
C LYS A 474 6.31 33.79 -7.32
N THR A 475 5.29 34.62 -7.46
CA THR A 475 3.95 34.38 -6.89
C THR A 475 2.97 34.13 -8.02
N SER A 476 2.10 33.11 -7.85
CA SER A 476 1.05 32.78 -8.81
C SER A 476 -0.32 33.33 -8.35
N LYS A 477 -1.26 33.46 -9.30
CA LYS A 477 -2.60 34.03 -9.03
C LYS A 477 -3.49 33.11 -8.18
N ASP A 478 -3.13 31.85 -8.05
CA ASP A 478 -3.83 30.83 -7.27
C ASP A 478 -3.39 30.75 -5.79
N GLY A 479 -2.58 31.75 -5.36
CA GLY A 479 -2.17 31.91 -3.97
C GLY A 479 -0.97 31.03 -3.56
N TRP A 480 -0.17 30.55 -4.52
CA TRP A 480 1.10 29.88 -4.26
C TRP A 480 2.29 30.77 -4.56
N ALA A 481 3.31 30.66 -3.75
CA ALA A 481 4.61 31.31 -3.96
C ALA A 481 5.69 30.23 -4.18
N HIS A 482 6.44 30.35 -5.28
CA HIS A 482 7.67 29.61 -5.49
C HIS A 482 8.77 30.29 -4.71
N VAL A 483 9.37 29.58 -3.78
CA VAL A 483 10.32 30.16 -2.83
C VAL A 483 11.61 29.34 -2.76
N LYS A 484 12.66 30.00 -2.33
CA LYS A 484 13.97 29.39 -2.08
C LYS A 484 14.40 29.69 -0.66
N THR A 485 14.81 28.63 0.03
CA THR A 485 15.51 28.70 1.31
C THR A 485 17.03 28.60 1.10
N ASP A 486 17.77 28.55 2.17
CA ASP A 486 19.21 28.26 2.17
C ASP A 486 19.58 26.88 1.57
N VAL A 487 18.66 25.92 1.60
CA VAL A 487 18.93 24.51 1.28
C VAL A 487 18.09 23.99 0.11
N VAL A 488 16.84 24.44 -0.05
CA VAL A 488 15.88 23.83 -0.99
C VAL A 488 14.91 24.86 -1.57
N GLU A 489 14.48 24.62 -2.80
CA GLU A 489 13.40 25.38 -3.47
C GLU A 489 12.09 24.58 -3.44
N GLY A 490 10.95 25.27 -3.36
CA GLY A 490 9.65 24.65 -3.34
C GLY A 490 8.52 25.67 -3.30
N TYR A 491 7.32 25.22 -2.90
CA TYR A 491 6.11 26.03 -2.94
C TYR A 491 5.48 26.16 -1.56
N VAL A 492 5.03 27.38 -1.23
CA VAL A 492 4.27 27.69 -0.02
C VAL A 492 3.02 28.50 -0.36
N ARG A 493 2.06 28.53 0.54
CA ARG A 493 0.92 29.44 0.41
C ARG A 493 1.37 30.86 0.69
N SER A 494 1.13 31.78 -0.26
CA SER A 494 1.61 33.17 -0.21
C SER A 494 0.95 33.99 0.90
N GLU A 495 -0.20 33.60 1.40
CA GLU A 495 -0.91 34.25 2.52
C GLU A 495 -0.14 34.19 3.85
N TYR A 496 0.84 33.28 3.96
CA TYR A 496 1.72 33.13 5.12
C TYR A 496 3.07 33.84 4.96
N LEU A 497 3.21 34.68 3.94
CA LEU A 497 4.43 35.43 3.69
C LEU A 497 4.18 36.92 3.80
N GLN A 498 5.10 37.62 4.43
CA GLN A 498 5.14 39.08 4.47
C GLN A 498 6.48 39.54 3.90
N THR A 499 6.48 40.57 3.05
CA THR A 499 7.72 41.16 2.54
C THR A 499 8.59 41.62 3.70
N ALA A 500 9.85 41.20 3.73
CA ALA A 500 10.75 41.72 4.74
C ALA A 500 11.03 43.19 4.47
N GLU A 501 10.78 44.06 5.47
CA GLU A 501 11.26 45.43 5.43
C GLU A 501 12.78 45.43 5.54
N GLU A 502 13.50 46.27 4.74
CA GLU A 502 14.94 46.38 4.70
C GLU A 502 15.57 46.76 6.05
#